data_e921e23eda65df087aeece26df5311df
#
_entry.id   e921e23eda65df087aeece26df5311df
#
_cell.length_a   1.000
_cell.length_b   1.000
_cell.length_c   1.000
_cell.angle_alpha   90.00
_cell.angle_beta   90.00
_cell.angle_gamma   90.00
#
_symmetry.space_group_name_H-M   'P 1'
#
loop_
_entity.id
_entity.type
_entity.pdbx_description
1 polymer ?
#
loop_
_entity_poly.entity_id
_entity_poly.type
_entity_poly.pdbx_seq_one_letter_code
_entity_poly.pdbx_strand_id
1 'polypeptide(L)'
;MQTTKIENLVRLSFGVLACIASFSIRADPPTEVMNITREAEVKWVQSPFAPGLATAVIAGNPNDPGKPYVVRARFSPGTFSPPHFHPETRYIVVLKGTWWVGSGPKWDKDATTSLPAGSFVVHHPNKVHYDGAKDEEVIVQISGVGPGTTTRVDESGQPKK
;
A
#
# COMPACT_ATOMS: atom_id res chain seq x y z
N MET A 1 1.04 26.41 -85.52
CA MET A 1 -0.15 26.09 -84.71
C MET A 1 0.33 25.25 -83.56
N GLN A 2 0.67 25.89 -82.41
CA GLN A 2 1.17 25.21 -81.22
C GLN A 2 0.07 25.27 -80.14
N THR A 3 -0.39 24.13 -79.72
CA THR A 3 -1.34 23.96 -78.60
C THR A 3 -0.61 23.77 -77.33
N THR A 4 -0.71 24.73 -76.39
CA THR A 4 -0.11 24.72 -75.06
C THR A 4 -1.05 23.91 -74.12
N LYS A 5 -0.54 22.84 -73.56
CA LYS A 5 -1.18 22.07 -72.49
C LYS A 5 -0.92 22.75 -71.12
N ILE A 6 -1.98 23.12 -70.43
CA ILE A 6 -1.97 23.63 -69.07
C ILE A 6 -2.13 22.43 -68.15
N GLU A 7 -1.08 22.10 -67.37
CA GLU A 7 -1.16 21.10 -66.32
C GLU A 7 -1.59 21.75 -65.00
N ASN A 8 -2.77 21.32 -64.50
CA ASN A 8 -3.31 21.74 -63.23
C ASN A 8 -2.62 20.96 -62.08
N LEU A 9 -1.77 21.63 -61.33
CA LEU A 9 -1.13 21.09 -60.13
C LEU A 9 -2.06 21.26 -58.91
N VAL A 10 -2.75 20.19 -58.51
CA VAL A 10 -3.57 20.17 -57.28
C VAL A 10 -2.64 20.00 -56.09
N ARG A 11 -2.47 21.06 -55.28
CA ARG A 11 -1.74 21.00 -54.00
C ARG A 11 -2.68 20.48 -52.91
N LEU A 12 -2.48 19.23 -52.47
CA LEU A 12 -3.12 18.69 -51.31
C LEU A 12 -2.39 19.23 -50.04
N SER A 13 -3.05 20.16 -49.33
CA SER A 13 -2.56 20.63 -48.03
C SER A 13 -3.03 19.66 -46.95
N PHE A 14 -2.11 18.85 -46.40
CA PHE A 14 -2.36 18.06 -45.19
C PHE A 14 -2.30 18.99 -43.98
N GLY A 15 -3.46 19.34 -43.44
CA GLY A 15 -3.57 20.02 -42.15
C GLY A 15 -3.32 19.03 -41.02
N VAL A 16 -2.16 19.16 -40.35
CA VAL A 16 -1.88 18.43 -39.08
C VAL A 16 -2.68 19.11 -37.99
N LEU A 17 -3.78 18.47 -37.56
CA LEU A 17 -4.54 18.89 -36.37
C LEU A 17 -3.79 18.45 -35.12
N ALA A 18 -3.01 19.34 -34.52
CA ALA A 18 -2.34 19.10 -33.23
C ALA A 18 -3.38 19.16 -32.10
N CYS A 19 -3.79 18.00 -31.59
CA CYS A 19 -4.57 17.92 -30.34
C CYS A 19 -3.66 18.31 -29.17
N ILE A 20 -3.77 19.57 -28.72
CA ILE A 20 -3.14 20.03 -27.48
C ILE A 20 -4.02 19.51 -26.34
N ALA A 21 -3.62 18.41 -25.71
CA ALA A 21 -4.22 17.95 -24.46
C ALA A 21 -3.86 18.96 -23.36
N SER A 22 -4.82 19.79 -22.97
CA SER A 22 -4.67 20.71 -21.83
C SER A 22 -4.64 19.88 -20.53
N PHE A 23 -3.45 19.63 -20.00
CA PHE A 23 -3.29 19.11 -18.64
C PHE A 23 -3.62 20.23 -17.66
N SER A 24 -4.81 20.17 -17.06
CA SER A 24 -5.15 21.03 -15.93
C SER A 24 -4.35 20.59 -14.71
N ILE A 25 -3.26 21.28 -14.38
CA ILE A 25 -2.55 21.11 -13.12
C ILE A 25 -3.47 21.66 -12.01
N ARG A 26 -4.10 20.75 -11.27
CA ARG A 26 -4.88 21.14 -10.10
C ARG A 26 -3.89 21.41 -8.97
N ALA A 27 -3.88 22.63 -8.45
CA ALA A 27 -3.06 22.98 -7.30
C ALA A 27 -3.52 22.19 -6.06
N ASP A 28 -2.58 21.71 -5.26
CA ASP A 28 -2.87 21.12 -3.97
C ASP A 28 -3.36 22.20 -2.99
N PRO A 29 -4.25 21.84 -2.05
CA PRO A 29 -4.65 22.76 -0.99
C PRO A 29 -3.46 23.14 -0.10
N PRO A 30 -3.54 24.30 0.62
CA PRO A 30 -2.48 24.71 1.53
C PRO A 30 -2.17 23.64 2.58
N THR A 31 -0.89 23.45 2.91
CA THR A 31 -0.43 22.41 3.85
C THR A 31 -0.87 22.66 5.30
N GLU A 32 -1.20 23.89 5.67
CA GLU A 32 -1.80 24.22 6.98
C GLU A 32 -3.23 23.71 7.14
N VAL A 33 -3.91 23.36 6.04
CA VAL A 33 -5.28 22.82 6.07
C VAL A 33 -5.25 21.29 6.04
N MET A 34 -4.38 20.69 5.22
CA MET A 34 -4.27 19.24 5.09
C MET A 34 -2.91 18.82 4.53
N ASN A 35 -2.49 17.61 4.89
CA ASN A 35 -1.36 16.94 4.27
C ASN A 35 -1.88 15.89 3.29
N ILE A 36 -1.37 15.89 2.07
CA ILE A 36 -1.75 14.93 1.03
C ILE A 36 -0.58 14.01 0.76
N THR A 37 -0.84 12.70 0.78
CA THR A 37 0.10 11.66 0.34
C THR A 37 -0.56 10.87 -0.77
N ARG A 38 -0.11 11.03 -2.01
CA ARG A 38 -0.57 10.23 -3.15
C ARG A 38 0.11 8.87 -3.14
N GLU A 39 -0.52 7.88 -3.74
CA GLU A 39 0.03 6.52 -3.82
C GLU A 39 1.46 6.51 -4.39
N ALA A 40 1.70 7.23 -5.46
CA ALA A 40 3.01 7.33 -6.11
C ALA A 40 4.10 8.02 -5.24
N GLU A 41 3.70 8.72 -4.18
CA GLU A 41 4.59 9.44 -3.27
C GLU A 41 4.93 8.61 -2.03
N VAL A 42 4.30 7.45 -1.84
CA VAL A 42 4.53 6.58 -0.68
C VAL A 42 5.96 6.04 -0.69
N LYS A 43 6.72 6.37 0.35
CA LYS A 43 8.12 5.94 0.49
C LYS A 43 8.19 4.61 1.23
N TRP A 44 8.31 3.54 0.48
CA TRP A 44 8.39 2.19 1.00
C TRP A 44 9.81 1.87 1.50
N VAL A 45 9.90 1.29 2.69
CA VAL A 45 11.14 0.81 3.31
C VAL A 45 10.99 -0.69 3.58
N GLN A 46 11.99 -1.47 3.17
CA GLN A 46 11.98 -2.91 3.45
C GLN A 46 11.98 -3.17 4.95
N SER A 47 11.06 -4.00 5.40
CA SER A 47 10.96 -4.37 6.80
C SER A 47 12.00 -5.44 7.15
N PRO A 48 12.77 -5.27 8.23
CA PRO A 48 13.63 -6.34 8.73
C PRO A 48 12.82 -7.50 9.32
N PHE A 49 11.52 -7.32 9.49
CA PHE A 49 10.64 -8.29 10.13
C PHE A 49 10.38 -9.52 9.25
N ALA A 50 10.18 -9.34 7.95
CA ALA A 50 10.02 -10.44 7.00
C ALA A 50 10.53 -10.03 5.61
N PRO A 51 11.27 -10.90 4.90
CA PRO A 51 11.61 -10.68 3.50
C PRO A 51 10.35 -10.52 2.64
N GLY A 52 10.33 -9.53 1.74
CA GLY A 52 9.16 -9.23 0.90
C GLY A 52 8.09 -8.38 1.56
N LEU A 53 8.25 -8.02 2.84
CA LEU A 53 7.43 -7.04 3.53
C LEU A 53 8.09 -5.67 3.48
N ALA A 54 7.38 -4.65 3.01
CA ALA A 54 7.79 -3.26 3.09
C ALA A 54 6.77 -2.44 3.89
N THR A 55 7.22 -1.41 4.58
CA THR A 55 6.37 -0.50 5.35
C THR A 55 6.60 0.94 4.94
N ALA A 56 5.59 1.79 5.15
CA ALA A 56 5.70 3.23 4.94
C ALA A 56 4.92 3.97 6.01
N VAL A 57 5.52 5.00 6.60
CA VAL A 57 4.81 5.94 7.48
C VAL A 57 4.03 6.92 6.60
N ILE A 58 2.72 6.99 6.83
CA ILE A 58 1.81 7.88 6.12
C ILE A 58 1.50 9.13 6.93
N ALA A 59 1.34 8.98 8.25
CA ALA A 59 1.11 10.11 9.15
C ALA A 59 1.58 9.77 10.56
N GLY A 60 2.01 10.77 11.30
CA GLY A 60 2.53 10.63 12.66
C GLY A 60 3.88 9.88 12.70
N ASN A 61 4.24 9.42 13.90
CA ASN A 61 5.41 8.58 14.12
C ASN A 61 5.01 7.39 15.00
N PRO A 62 5.10 6.13 14.51
CA PRO A 62 4.71 4.97 15.29
C PRO A 62 5.54 4.76 16.58
N ASN A 63 6.69 5.42 16.70
CA ASN A 63 7.52 5.31 17.91
C ASN A 63 7.13 6.31 19.02
N ASP A 64 6.26 7.29 18.72
CA ASP A 64 5.89 8.32 19.70
C ASP A 64 4.81 7.81 20.66
N PRO A 65 5.09 7.70 21.99
CA PRO A 65 4.12 7.24 22.96
C PRO A 65 2.87 8.13 23.02
N GLY A 66 1.70 7.52 23.04
CA GLY A 66 0.42 8.23 23.18
C GLY A 66 0.01 9.07 21.98
N LYS A 67 0.74 9.02 20.86
CA LYS A 67 0.42 9.76 19.64
C LYS A 67 -0.20 8.85 18.57
N PRO A 68 -1.19 9.33 17.82
CA PRO A 68 -1.74 8.58 16.69
C PRO A 68 -0.73 8.46 15.56
N TYR A 69 -0.75 7.33 14.88
CA TYR A 69 0.02 7.09 13.67
C TYR A 69 -0.79 6.36 12.62
N VAL A 70 -0.38 6.51 11.36
CA VAL A 70 -0.85 5.71 10.23
C VAL A 70 0.37 5.19 9.46
N VAL A 71 0.41 3.88 9.26
CA VAL A 71 1.42 3.22 8.43
C VAL A 71 0.72 2.36 7.38
N ARG A 72 1.44 2.06 6.29
CA ARG A 72 1.04 1.02 5.34
C ARG A 72 2.04 -0.11 5.38
N ALA A 73 1.54 -1.33 5.21
CA ALA A 73 2.34 -2.52 5.00
C ALA A 73 2.02 -3.09 3.62
N ARG A 74 3.06 -3.46 2.87
CA ARG A 74 2.97 -4.06 1.55
C ARG A 74 3.66 -5.40 1.57
N PHE A 75 2.91 -6.44 1.26
CA PHE A 75 3.38 -7.81 1.16
C PHE A 75 3.52 -8.19 -0.31
N SER A 76 4.70 -8.61 -0.72
CA SER A 76 4.89 -9.26 -2.03
C SER A 76 4.19 -10.62 -2.06
N PRO A 77 3.82 -11.16 -3.24
CA PRO A 77 3.26 -12.50 -3.33
C PRO A 77 4.09 -13.54 -2.59
N GLY A 78 3.45 -14.44 -1.83
CA GLY A 78 4.08 -15.47 -1.02
C GLY A 78 4.64 -15.02 0.34
N THR A 79 4.62 -13.71 0.62
CA THR A 79 5.17 -13.13 1.85
C THR A 79 4.19 -13.23 3.01
N PHE A 80 4.67 -13.74 4.14
CA PHE A 80 3.94 -13.77 5.41
C PHE A 80 4.80 -13.25 6.56
N SER A 81 4.19 -12.47 7.46
CA SER A 81 4.72 -12.18 8.77
C SER A 81 4.67 -13.46 9.64
N PRO A 82 5.73 -13.82 10.34
CA PRO A 82 5.67 -14.90 11.31
C PRO A 82 4.78 -14.54 12.51
N PRO A 83 4.37 -15.51 13.35
CA PRO A 83 3.57 -15.27 14.55
C PRO A 83 4.16 -14.19 15.45
N HIS A 84 3.33 -13.19 15.76
CA HIS A 84 3.71 -12.01 16.52
C HIS A 84 2.50 -11.37 17.20
N PHE A 85 2.75 -10.40 18.08
CA PHE A 85 1.71 -9.54 18.66
C PHE A 85 2.19 -8.10 18.77
N HIS A 86 1.24 -7.21 19.07
CA HIS A 86 1.43 -5.79 19.31
C HIS A 86 0.85 -5.42 20.66
N PRO A 87 1.45 -4.49 21.42
CA PRO A 87 0.92 -4.08 22.72
C PRO A 87 -0.29 -3.16 22.61
N GLU A 88 -0.49 -2.52 21.44
CA GLU A 88 -1.58 -1.59 21.16
C GLU A 88 -2.68 -2.22 20.31
N THR A 89 -3.87 -1.63 20.35
CA THR A 89 -4.93 -1.91 19.36
C THR A 89 -4.55 -1.32 18.02
N ARG A 90 -4.73 -2.10 16.95
CA ARG A 90 -4.56 -1.67 15.56
C ARG A 90 -5.86 -1.77 14.79
N TYR A 91 -6.17 -0.72 14.05
CA TYR A 91 -7.30 -0.66 13.12
C TYR A 91 -6.74 -0.75 11.70
N ILE A 92 -7.17 -1.77 10.97
CA ILE A 92 -6.54 -2.16 9.71
C ILE A 92 -7.58 -2.21 8.61
N VAL A 93 -7.27 -1.57 7.49
CA VAL A 93 -8.07 -1.62 6.26
C VAL A 93 -7.23 -2.28 5.16
N VAL A 94 -7.80 -3.25 4.46
CA VAL A 94 -7.18 -3.82 3.26
C VAL A 94 -7.42 -2.87 2.09
N LEU A 95 -6.34 -2.30 1.54
CA LEU A 95 -6.40 -1.35 0.43
C LEU A 95 -6.30 -2.03 -0.94
N LYS A 96 -5.54 -3.15 -1.02
CA LYS A 96 -5.28 -3.87 -2.27
C LYS A 96 -5.07 -5.35 -2.00
N GLY A 97 -5.54 -6.17 -2.92
CA GLY A 97 -5.38 -7.62 -2.90
C GLY A 97 -6.22 -8.32 -1.83
N THR A 98 -5.89 -9.58 -1.58
CA THR A 98 -6.52 -10.42 -0.56
C THR A 98 -5.54 -10.68 0.56
N TRP A 99 -5.77 -10.07 1.72
CA TRP A 99 -4.94 -10.27 2.91
C TRP A 99 -5.36 -11.53 3.65
N TRP A 100 -4.39 -12.36 4.02
CA TRP A 100 -4.61 -13.65 4.69
C TRP A 100 -4.13 -13.55 6.13
N VAL A 101 -5.04 -13.83 7.09
CA VAL A 101 -4.77 -13.68 8.52
C VAL A 101 -5.05 -14.98 9.27
N GLY A 102 -4.16 -15.33 10.19
CA GLY A 102 -4.29 -16.45 11.10
C GLY A 102 -4.06 -16.03 12.54
N SER A 103 -4.53 -16.83 13.49
CA SER A 103 -4.44 -16.56 14.93
C SER A 103 -3.64 -17.64 15.65
N GLY A 104 -2.95 -17.25 16.73
CA GLY A 104 -2.17 -18.15 17.57
C GLY A 104 -0.72 -18.26 17.16
N PRO A 105 0.07 -19.00 17.97
CA PRO A 105 1.52 -19.08 17.79
C PRO A 105 1.96 -20.12 16.75
N LYS A 106 1.09 -21.06 16.38
CA LYS A 106 1.40 -22.05 15.36
C LYS A 106 1.25 -21.43 13.97
N TRP A 107 2.37 -21.33 13.27
CA TRP A 107 2.40 -20.72 11.93
C TRP A 107 1.89 -21.69 10.87
N ASP A 108 0.61 -21.57 10.54
CA ASP A 108 -0.05 -22.38 9.52
C ASP A 108 -0.70 -21.46 8.47
N LYS A 109 -0.04 -21.32 7.33
CA LYS A 109 -0.51 -20.45 6.24
C LYS A 109 -1.79 -20.95 5.58
N ASP A 110 -2.11 -22.23 5.72
CA ASP A 110 -3.33 -22.82 5.17
C ASP A 110 -4.54 -22.61 6.09
N ALA A 111 -4.28 -22.49 7.40
CA ALA A 111 -5.31 -22.14 8.40
C ALA A 111 -5.50 -20.61 8.53
N THR A 112 -5.66 -19.91 7.40
CA THR A 112 -5.85 -18.46 7.35
C THR A 112 -7.20 -18.09 6.76
N THR A 113 -7.75 -16.96 7.23
CA THR A 113 -8.97 -16.33 6.69
C THR A 113 -8.60 -15.30 5.63
N SER A 114 -9.27 -15.35 4.48
CA SER A 114 -9.08 -14.38 3.39
C SER A 114 -9.89 -13.11 3.62
N LEU A 115 -9.26 -11.98 3.43
CA LEU A 115 -9.83 -10.64 3.62
C LEU A 115 -9.55 -9.82 2.35
N PRO A 116 -10.52 -9.66 1.44
CA PRO A 116 -10.34 -8.87 0.22
C PRO A 116 -10.25 -7.37 0.51
N ALA A 117 -9.80 -6.60 -0.49
CA ALA A 117 -9.79 -5.14 -0.42
C ALA A 117 -11.14 -4.58 0.01
N GLY A 118 -11.12 -3.57 0.91
CA GLY A 118 -12.28 -3.01 1.60
C GLY A 118 -12.60 -3.67 2.95
N SER A 119 -12.00 -4.82 3.27
CA SER A 119 -12.16 -5.46 4.59
C SER A 119 -11.55 -4.60 5.69
N PHE A 120 -12.15 -4.66 6.89
CA PHE A 120 -11.70 -3.98 8.09
C PHE A 120 -11.44 -4.98 9.22
N VAL A 121 -10.32 -4.82 9.92
CA VAL A 121 -9.90 -5.71 11.01
C VAL A 121 -9.45 -4.91 12.22
N VAL A 122 -9.75 -5.41 13.40
CA VAL A 122 -9.17 -4.92 14.67
C VAL A 122 -8.24 -5.98 15.22
N HIS A 123 -6.95 -5.66 15.31
CA HIS A 123 -6.00 -6.45 16.10
C HIS A 123 -6.07 -5.97 17.54
N HIS A 124 -6.48 -6.87 18.43
CA HIS A 124 -6.52 -6.60 19.86
C HIS A 124 -5.12 -6.67 20.49
N PRO A 125 -4.86 -5.89 21.54
CA PRO A 125 -3.55 -5.86 22.20
C PRO A 125 -3.12 -7.26 22.67
N ASN A 126 -1.84 -7.55 22.49
CA ASN A 126 -1.19 -8.79 22.98
C ASN A 126 -1.80 -10.10 22.46
N LYS A 127 -2.58 -10.07 21.38
CA LYS A 127 -3.13 -11.27 20.75
C LYS A 127 -2.23 -11.71 19.59
N VAL A 128 -1.71 -12.93 19.71
CA VAL A 128 -0.82 -13.51 18.71
C VAL A 128 -1.57 -13.79 17.41
N HIS A 129 -0.99 -13.34 16.32
CA HIS A 129 -1.48 -13.53 14.97
C HIS A 129 -0.31 -13.63 13.98
N TYR A 130 -0.63 -14.04 12.76
CA TYR A 130 0.27 -14.00 11.60
C TYR A 130 -0.55 -13.65 10.37
N ASP A 131 0.08 -13.05 9.38
CA ASP A 131 -0.64 -12.50 8.24
C ASP A 131 0.24 -12.36 7.01
N GLY A 132 -0.36 -12.20 5.85
CA GLY A 132 0.42 -12.05 4.62
C GLY A 132 -0.37 -12.12 3.33
N ALA A 133 0.37 -12.35 2.27
CA ALA A 133 -0.09 -12.47 0.90
C ALA A 133 0.22 -13.87 0.35
N LYS A 134 -0.75 -14.49 -0.34
CA LYS A 134 -0.52 -15.74 -1.10
C LYS A 134 -0.06 -15.42 -2.51
N ASP A 135 -0.97 -15.22 -3.43
CA ASP A 135 -0.68 -15.24 -4.87
C ASP A 135 -0.52 -13.84 -5.48
N GLU A 136 -0.93 -12.80 -4.77
CA GLU A 136 -0.92 -11.41 -5.24
C GLU A 136 -0.31 -10.44 -4.23
N GLU A 137 0.07 -9.25 -4.67
CA GLU A 137 0.51 -8.17 -3.79
C GLU A 137 -0.64 -7.67 -2.93
N VAL A 138 -0.39 -7.54 -1.63
CA VAL A 138 -1.35 -7.01 -0.66
C VAL A 138 -0.84 -5.72 -0.07
N ILE A 139 -1.71 -4.72 0.05
CA ILE A 139 -1.46 -3.49 0.78
C ILE A 139 -2.53 -3.31 1.84
N VAL A 140 -2.11 -3.15 3.08
CA VAL A 140 -2.98 -2.79 4.21
C VAL A 140 -2.58 -1.44 4.79
N GLN A 141 -3.55 -0.67 5.29
CA GLN A 141 -3.31 0.53 6.08
C GLN A 141 -3.66 0.26 7.53
N ILE A 142 -2.75 0.61 8.41
CA ILE A 142 -2.79 0.35 9.84
C ILE A 142 -2.80 1.68 10.57
N SER A 143 -3.77 1.88 11.44
CA SER A 143 -3.86 3.04 12.34
C SER A 143 -3.79 2.56 13.78
N GLY A 144 -3.04 3.28 14.61
CA GLY A 144 -2.87 2.96 16.03
C GLY A 144 -2.43 4.17 16.83
N VAL A 145 -2.19 3.93 18.13
CA VAL A 145 -1.59 4.90 19.05
C VAL A 145 -0.27 4.30 19.53
N GLY A 146 0.83 5.04 19.33
CA GLY A 146 2.17 4.54 19.63
C GLY A 146 2.44 4.29 21.13
N PRO A 147 3.49 3.49 21.44
CA PRO A 147 4.46 2.96 20.50
C PRO A 147 3.96 1.73 19.75
N GLY A 148 4.12 1.74 18.42
CA GLY A 148 3.69 0.69 17.48
C GLY A 148 4.73 -0.42 17.34
N THR A 149 5.00 -1.15 18.40
CA THR A 149 6.02 -2.21 18.43
C THR A 149 5.47 -3.55 17.96
N THR A 150 6.38 -4.45 17.57
CA THR A 150 6.06 -5.81 17.15
C THR A 150 6.95 -6.80 17.90
N THR A 151 6.35 -7.78 18.54
CA THR A 151 7.05 -8.84 19.26
C THR A 151 6.79 -10.19 18.60
N ARG A 152 7.85 -10.84 18.07
CA ARG A 152 7.77 -12.21 17.56
C ARG A 152 7.60 -13.19 18.70
N VAL A 153 6.90 -14.29 18.42
CA VAL A 153 6.75 -15.39 19.38
C VAL A 153 7.24 -16.71 18.77
N ASP A 154 7.56 -17.64 19.66
CA ASP A 154 7.79 -19.05 19.32
C ASP A 154 6.46 -19.83 19.26
N GLU A 155 6.52 -21.14 18.99
CA GLU A 155 5.32 -21.99 18.88
C GLU A 155 4.57 -22.18 20.21
N SER A 156 5.21 -21.87 21.35
CA SER A 156 4.56 -21.84 22.67
C SER A 156 3.89 -20.50 22.98
N GLY A 157 4.07 -19.51 22.09
CA GLY A 157 3.53 -18.15 22.25
C GLY A 157 4.41 -17.24 23.09
N GLN A 158 5.64 -17.66 23.44
CA GLN A 158 6.56 -16.84 24.21
C GLN A 158 7.38 -15.92 23.29
N PRO A 159 7.71 -14.69 23.76
CA PRO A 159 8.55 -13.77 22.99
C PRO A 159 9.89 -14.40 22.60
N LYS A 160 10.20 -14.31 21.29
CA LYS A 160 11.54 -14.67 20.80
C LYS A 160 12.54 -13.60 21.20
N LYS A 161 13.67 -14.04 21.76
CA LYS A 161 14.82 -13.18 22.04
C LYS A 161 15.61 -12.86 20.77
#